data_b629c010b6824393b40492daee036109
#
_entry.id   b629c010b6824393b40492daee036109
#
_cell.length_a   1.000
_cell.length_b   1.000
_cell.length_c   1.000
_cell.angle_alpha   90.00
_cell.angle_beta   90.00
_cell.angle_gamma   90.00
#
_symmetry.space_group_name_H-M   'P 1'
#
loop_
_entity.id
_entity.type
_entity.pdbx_description
1 polymer ?
#
loop_
_entity_poly.entity_id
_entity_poly.type
_entity_poly.pdbx_seq_one_letter_code
_entity_poly.pdbx_strand_id
1 'polypeptide(L)' 'MNGEPIRIIRGRGGQVEVEGAVDAFAASVLARAGFDTYPTLRGVWIRLPFDLGRTWENEHASWAAEMLTAARYHVDLDQD' A
#
# COMPACT_ATOMS: atom_id res chain seq x y z
N MET A 1 19.90 -5.94 -4.87
CA MET A 1 19.31 -6.30 -4.80
C MET A 1 18.23 -6.24 -4.65
N ASN A 2 17.80 -6.53 -4.98
CA ASN A 2 16.75 -6.41 -4.99
C ASN A 2 15.87 -6.84 -4.17
N GLY A 3 15.53 -6.49 -3.42
CA GLY A 3 14.65 -6.86 -2.41
C GLY A 3 13.28 -7.19 -2.95
N GLU A 4 12.40 -7.60 -2.06
CA GLU A 4 11.03 -7.89 -2.45
C GLU A 4 10.33 -6.63 -2.97
N PRO A 5 9.41 -6.81 -3.91
CA PRO A 5 8.59 -5.66 -4.32
C PRO A 5 7.63 -5.26 -3.20
N ILE A 6 7.16 -4.03 -3.28
CA ILE A 6 6.04 -3.57 -2.47
C ILE A 6 4.78 -3.97 -3.21
N ARG A 7 3.88 -4.65 -2.53
CA ARG A 7 2.68 -5.16 -3.15
C ARG A 7 1.46 -4.50 -2.55
N ILE A 8 0.63 -3.94 -3.41
CA ILE A 8 -0.64 -3.33 -3.01
C ILE A 8 -1.72 -4.27 -3.49
N ILE A 9 -2.39 -4.92 -2.56
CA ILE A 9 -3.33 -6.00 -2.87
C ILE A 9 -4.66 -5.74 -2.21
N ARG A 10 -5.70 -6.43 -2.72
CA ARG A 10 -7.01 -6.41 -2.09
C ARG A 10 -7.15 -7.69 -1.28
N GLY A 11 -7.33 -7.55 0.03
CA GLY A 11 -7.44 -8.68 0.94
C GLY A 11 -8.79 -9.35 0.86
N ARG A 12 -8.95 -10.41 1.65
CA ARG A 12 -10.17 -11.23 1.64
C ARG A 12 -11.41 -10.46 2.05
N GLY A 13 -11.26 -9.50 2.95
CA GLY A 13 -12.38 -8.68 3.38
C GLY A 13 -12.68 -7.52 2.46
N GLY A 14 -11.99 -7.44 1.34
CA GLY A 14 -12.17 -6.35 0.38
C GLY A 14 -11.30 -5.14 0.64
N GLN A 15 -10.53 -5.14 1.73
CA GLN A 15 -9.68 -4.01 2.06
C GLN A 15 -8.41 -4.01 1.19
N VAL A 16 -7.92 -2.82 0.88
CA VAL A 16 -6.67 -2.66 0.16
C VAL A 16 -5.54 -2.62 1.18
N GLU A 17 -4.57 -3.50 1.02
CA GLU A 17 -3.45 -3.66 1.96
C GLU A 17 -2.13 -3.56 1.22
N VAL A 18 -1.07 -3.29 1.98
CA VAL A 18 0.27 -3.23 1.45
C VAL A 18 1.13 -4.25 2.17
N GLU A 19 1.92 -5.00 1.41
CA GLU A 19 2.89 -5.93 1.98
C GLU A 19 4.18 -5.86 1.19
N GLY A 20 5.21 -6.52 1.70
CA GLY A 20 6.51 -6.54 1.05
C GLY A 20 7.49 -5.65 1.78
N ALA A 21 8.49 -5.18 1.05
CA ALA A 21 9.63 -4.48 1.64
C ALA A 21 9.33 -2.98 1.81
N VAL A 22 8.52 -2.64 2.79
CA VAL A 22 8.15 -1.26 3.08
C VAL A 22 9.11 -0.67 4.11
N ASP A 23 9.97 0.24 3.67
CA ASP A 23 10.87 0.94 4.58
C ASP A 23 10.21 2.24 5.07
N ALA A 24 10.94 3.02 5.86
CA ALA A 24 10.38 4.22 6.46
C ALA A 24 9.92 5.24 5.42
N PHE A 25 10.68 5.39 4.34
CA PHE A 25 10.30 6.34 3.31
C PHE A 25 9.05 5.87 2.58
N ALA A 26 9.00 4.59 2.22
CA ALA A 26 7.82 4.04 1.56
C ALA A 26 6.59 4.18 2.45
N ALA A 27 6.74 3.93 3.75
CA ALA A 27 5.64 4.10 4.69
C ALA A 27 5.13 5.53 4.70
N SER A 28 6.03 6.51 4.61
CA SER A 28 5.61 7.92 4.60
C SER A 28 4.85 8.26 3.32
N VAL A 29 5.25 7.69 2.20
CA VAL A 29 4.53 7.88 0.94
C VAL A 29 3.13 7.29 1.03
N LEU A 30 3.04 6.08 1.58
CA LEU A 30 1.74 5.42 1.74
C LEU A 30 0.82 6.21 2.65
N ALA A 31 1.36 6.77 3.73
CA ALA A 31 0.56 7.59 4.63
C ALA A 31 -0.01 8.80 3.91
N ARG A 32 0.79 9.44 3.04
CA ARG A 32 0.31 10.57 2.25
C ARG A 32 -0.78 10.17 1.26
N ALA A 33 -0.75 8.92 0.81
CA ALA A 33 -1.76 8.42 -0.11
C ALA A 33 -3.04 7.99 0.61
N GLY A 34 -3.08 8.11 1.94
CA GLY A 34 -4.27 7.81 2.70
C GLY A 34 -4.28 6.47 3.40
N PHE A 35 -3.16 5.76 3.38
CA PHE A 35 -3.07 4.46 4.05
C PHE A 35 -2.86 4.67 5.54
N ASP A 36 -3.52 3.84 6.33
CA ASP A 36 -3.34 3.81 7.79
C ASP A 36 -2.38 2.71 8.18
N THR A 37 -1.65 2.94 9.25
CA THR A 37 -0.64 2.03 9.75
C THR A 37 -1.06 1.52 11.12
N TYR A 38 -1.09 0.20 11.29
CA TYR A 38 -1.47 -0.43 12.54
C TYR A 38 -0.34 -1.35 13.01
N PRO A 39 0.15 -1.18 14.23
CA PRO A 39 1.17 -2.09 14.74
C PRO A 39 0.57 -3.47 15.01
N THR A 40 1.36 -4.50 14.76
CA THR A 40 0.99 -5.88 15.03
C THR A 40 2.14 -6.57 15.73
N LEU A 41 1.91 -7.80 16.16
CA LEU A 41 2.98 -8.57 16.81
C LEU A 41 4.13 -8.87 15.88
N ARG A 42 3.89 -8.87 14.57
CA ARG A 42 4.91 -9.21 13.60
C ARG A 42 5.43 -8.02 12.82
N GLY A 43 5.01 -6.82 13.15
CA GLY A 43 5.43 -5.63 12.45
C GLY A 43 4.30 -4.65 12.28
N VAL A 44 4.01 -4.28 11.05
CA VAL A 44 3.04 -3.24 10.76
C VAL A 44 2.07 -3.72 9.71
N TRP A 45 0.79 -3.43 9.90
CA TRP A 45 -0.26 -3.68 8.91
C TRP A 45 -0.66 -2.34 8.31
N ILE A 46 -0.53 -2.21 7.01
CA ILE A 46 -0.82 -0.96 6.30
C ILE A 46 -2.00 -1.21 5.37
N ARG A 47 -3.04 -0.40 5.50
CA ARG A 47 -4.24 -0.57 4.68
C ARG A 47 -4.97 0.73 4.50
N LEU A 48 -5.83 0.78 3.49
CA LEU A 48 -6.74 1.90 3.31
C LEU A 48 -7.98 1.75 4.20
N PRO A 49 -8.63 2.86 4.56
CA PRO A 49 -9.91 2.77 5.27
C PRO A 49 -10.93 1.98 4.45
N PHE A 50 -11.90 1.36 5.16
CA PHE A 50 -12.86 0.48 4.52
C PHE A 50 -14.06 1.17 3.90
N ASP A 51 -14.41 2.33 4.40
CA ASP A 51 -15.76 2.85 4.21
C ASP A 51 -15.84 4.02 3.24
N LEU A 52 -14.83 4.22 2.43
CA LEU A 52 -14.79 5.34 1.50
C LEU A 52 -15.12 4.94 0.06
N GLY A 53 -15.34 3.66 -0.18
CA GLY A 53 -15.81 3.18 -1.47
C GLY A 53 -14.68 2.71 -2.38
N ARG A 54 -15.06 1.83 -3.32
CA ARG A 54 -14.09 1.19 -4.20
C ARG A 54 -13.39 2.18 -5.13
N THR A 55 -14.11 3.16 -5.63
CA THR A 55 -13.50 4.16 -6.51
C THR A 55 -12.41 4.93 -5.78
N TRP A 56 -12.71 5.37 -4.55
CA TRP A 56 -11.74 6.07 -3.73
C TRP A 56 -10.52 5.19 -3.48
N GLU A 57 -10.76 3.92 -3.13
CA GLU A 57 -9.68 2.98 -2.85
C GLU A 57 -8.79 2.78 -4.07
N ASN A 58 -9.40 2.59 -5.22
CA ASN A 58 -8.61 2.35 -6.44
C ASN A 58 -7.79 3.56 -6.83
N GLU A 59 -8.35 4.75 -6.69
CA GLU A 59 -7.62 5.98 -7.00
C GLU A 59 -6.42 6.15 -6.08
N HIS A 60 -6.62 5.92 -4.78
CA HIS A 60 -5.53 6.11 -3.83
C HIS A 60 -4.48 5.03 -3.94
N ALA A 61 -4.88 3.80 -4.22
CA ALA A 61 -3.93 2.72 -4.45
C ALA A 61 -3.08 2.99 -5.70
N SER A 62 -3.71 3.46 -6.77
CA SER A 62 -2.99 3.79 -8.00
C SER A 62 -2.02 4.94 -7.78
N TRP A 63 -2.45 5.97 -7.05
CA TRP A 63 -1.60 7.10 -6.75
C TRP A 63 -0.39 6.67 -5.91
N ALA A 64 -0.61 5.82 -4.91
CA ALA A 64 0.48 5.31 -4.10
C ALA A 64 1.47 4.52 -4.96
N ALA A 65 0.96 3.68 -5.85
CA ALA A 65 1.82 2.89 -6.73
C ALA A 65 2.65 3.80 -7.63
N GLU A 66 2.05 4.86 -8.16
CA GLU A 66 2.78 5.80 -9.01
C GLU A 66 3.87 6.52 -8.24
N MET A 67 3.56 6.98 -7.03
CA MET A 67 4.54 7.70 -6.23
C MET A 67 5.72 6.81 -5.84
N LEU A 68 5.42 5.57 -5.45
CA LEU A 68 6.48 4.64 -5.08
C LEU A 68 7.32 4.25 -6.29
N THR A 69 6.69 4.06 -7.44
CA THR A 69 7.41 3.75 -8.67
C THR A 69 8.33 4.92 -9.06
N ALA A 70 7.82 6.14 -8.92
CA ALA A 70 8.64 7.32 -9.20
C ALA A 70 9.84 7.42 -8.25
N ALA A 71 9.71 6.89 -7.05
CA ALA A 71 10.81 6.84 -6.09
C ALA A 71 11.70 5.61 -6.27
N ARG A 72 11.51 4.88 -7.37
CA ARG A 72 12.33 3.75 -7.79
C ARG A 72 12.12 2.47 -6.99
N TYR A 73 10.96 2.34 -6.36
CA TYR A 73 10.57 1.07 -5.77
C TYR A 73 9.97 0.18 -6.85
N HIS A 74 10.16 -1.11 -6.68
CA HIS A 74 9.45 -2.08 -7.51
C HIS A 74 8.08 -2.30 -6.88
N VAL A 75 7.01 -2.01 -7.59
CA VAL A 75 5.66 -2.04 -7.03
C VAL A 75 4.78 -2.93 -7.88
N ASP A 76 4.09 -3.87 -7.23
CA ASP A 76 3.05 -4.67 -7.86
C ASP A 76 1.71 -4.17 -7.36
N LEU A 77 0.85 -3.74 -8.26
CA LEU A 77 -0.48 -3.26 -7.92
C LEU A 77 -1.51 -4.26 -8.43
N ASP A 78 -2.27 -4.82 -7.48
CA ASP A 78 -3.33 -5.76 -7.81
C ASP A 78 -4.61 -4.96 -8.08
N GLN A 79 -5.10 -5.02 -9.29
CA GLN A 79 -6.25 -4.25 -9.70
C GLN A 79 -7.52 -5.08 -9.78
N ASP A 80 -7.61 -6.12 -9.06
CA ASP A 80 -8.78 -6.99 -9.02
C ASP A 80 -9.65 -6.92 -10.26
#